data_482ca7255f5505f35cd2df880e866711
#
_entry.id   482ca7255f5505f35cd2df880e866711
#
_cell.length_a   1.000
_cell.length_b   1.000
_cell.length_c   1.000
_cell.angle_alpha   90.00
_cell.angle_beta   90.00
_cell.angle_gamma   90.00
#
_symmetry.space_group_name_H-M   'P 1'
#
loop_
_entity.id
_entity.type
_entity.pdbx_description
1 polymer ?
#
loop_
_entity_poly.entity_id
_entity_poly.type
_entity_poly.pdbx_seq_one_letter_code
_entity_poly.pdbx_strand_id
1 'polypeptide(L)'
;MKLNSKEILIQATPEQVFRQIADCHHLQEGIGLANVPQMSDLQCTDTTCSFQMTGLGQLTLAITETTFPSQVVYDVKNEHIKSVTVCFNIEGGNEQTRLVSVANLDLPFFMAQMLKPVLQNFLDILVDCVKTTTEKKQ
;
A
#
# COMPACT_ATOMS: atom_id res chain seq x y z
N MET A 1 -8.35 -5.45 14.67
CA MET A 1 -9.25 -5.47 13.49
C MET A 1 -8.43 -5.60 12.23
N LYS A 2 -8.94 -6.31 11.26
CA LYS A 2 -8.26 -6.58 10.00
C LYS A 2 -9.11 -6.07 8.84
N LEU A 3 -8.49 -5.30 7.94
CA LEU A 3 -9.14 -4.81 6.72
C LEU A 3 -8.39 -5.32 5.51
N ASN A 4 -9.13 -5.77 4.50
CA ASN A 4 -8.55 -6.21 3.23
C ASN A 4 -8.89 -5.21 2.14
N SER A 5 -7.92 -4.94 1.25
CA SER A 5 -8.23 -4.22 0.03
C SER A 5 -9.07 -5.12 -0.89
N LYS A 6 -9.61 -4.54 -1.96
CA LYS A 6 -10.11 -5.36 -3.06
C LYS A 6 -8.95 -6.19 -3.61
N GLU A 7 -9.27 -7.37 -4.12
CA GLU A 7 -8.30 -8.19 -4.82
C GLU A 7 -8.13 -7.65 -6.24
N ILE A 8 -6.90 -7.52 -6.69
CA ILE A 8 -6.63 -6.98 -8.01
C ILE A 8 -5.72 -7.94 -8.79
N LEU A 9 -5.94 -8.02 -10.09
CA LEU A 9 -5.11 -8.83 -10.97
C LEU A 9 -4.20 -7.91 -11.77
N ILE A 10 -2.91 -8.24 -11.78
CA ILE A 10 -1.88 -7.45 -12.45
C ILE A 10 -1.25 -8.32 -13.54
N GLN A 11 -1.15 -7.77 -14.75
CA GLN A 11 -0.55 -8.47 -15.90
C GLN A 11 0.96 -8.41 -15.82
N ALA A 12 1.53 -9.15 -14.85
CA ALA A 12 2.96 -9.21 -14.59
C ALA A 12 3.26 -10.44 -13.72
N THR A 13 4.55 -10.77 -13.60
CA THR A 13 4.97 -11.87 -12.73
C THR A 13 4.98 -11.43 -11.26
N PRO A 14 4.90 -12.36 -10.31
CA PRO A 14 5.02 -12.02 -8.89
C PRO A 14 6.32 -11.28 -8.57
N GLU A 15 7.42 -11.65 -9.20
CA GLU A 15 8.72 -10.98 -9.01
C GLU A 15 8.67 -9.52 -9.43
N GLN A 16 8.01 -9.22 -10.54
CA GLN A 16 7.86 -7.84 -11.02
C GLN A 16 7.00 -7.01 -10.07
N VAL A 17 5.90 -7.60 -9.58
CA VAL A 17 5.02 -6.95 -8.61
C VAL A 17 5.76 -6.70 -7.30
N PHE A 18 6.50 -7.68 -6.82
CA PHE A 18 7.28 -7.55 -5.60
C PHE A 18 8.26 -6.38 -5.69
N ARG A 19 8.99 -6.27 -6.79
CA ARG A 19 9.97 -5.19 -6.98
C ARG A 19 9.33 -3.80 -6.97
N GLN A 20 8.11 -3.68 -7.48
CA GLN A 20 7.38 -2.41 -7.43
C GLN A 20 6.99 -2.02 -6.02
N ILE A 21 6.63 -3.00 -5.18
CA ILE A 21 6.19 -2.74 -3.81
C ILE A 21 7.37 -2.58 -2.86
N ALA A 22 8.46 -3.29 -3.10
CA ALA A 22 9.60 -3.33 -2.18
C ALA A 22 10.53 -2.11 -2.28
N ASP A 23 10.22 -1.16 -3.15
CA ASP A 23 10.96 0.09 -3.28
C ASP A 23 9.96 1.26 -3.25
N CYS A 24 10.06 2.09 -2.23
CA CYS A 24 9.13 3.20 -2.04
C CYS A 24 9.21 4.26 -3.14
N HIS A 25 10.33 4.36 -3.86
CA HIS A 25 10.41 5.23 -5.04
C HIS A 25 9.44 4.79 -6.13
N HIS A 26 9.25 3.47 -6.30
CA HIS A 26 8.28 2.95 -7.26
C HIS A 26 6.85 3.25 -6.81
N LEU A 27 6.61 3.22 -5.52
CA LEU A 27 5.30 3.60 -4.96
C LEU A 27 5.00 5.08 -5.23
N GLN A 28 6.00 5.95 -5.06
CA GLN A 28 5.91 7.37 -5.39
C GLN A 28 5.51 7.58 -6.85
N GLU A 29 6.18 6.87 -7.74
CA GLU A 29 5.90 6.91 -9.17
C GLU A 29 4.46 6.47 -9.48
N GLY A 30 4.01 5.38 -8.84
CA GLY A 30 2.66 4.86 -9.03
C GLY A 30 1.59 5.82 -8.56
N ILE A 31 1.79 6.48 -7.42
CA ILE A 31 0.85 7.48 -6.91
C ILE A 31 0.79 8.68 -7.87
N GLY A 32 1.95 9.11 -8.38
CA GLY A 32 2.00 10.19 -9.36
C GLY A 32 1.26 9.87 -10.65
N LEU A 33 1.44 8.65 -11.18
CA LEU A 33 0.77 8.20 -12.40
C LEU A 33 -0.73 8.03 -12.21
N ALA A 34 -1.15 7.57 -11.04
CA ALA A 34 -2.58 7.37 -10.74
C ALA A 34 -3.30 8.69 -10.47
N ASN A 35 -2.56 9.77 -10.22
CA ASN A 35 -3.10 11.10 -9.95
C ASN A 35 -4.17 11.07 -8.86
N VAL A 36 -3.75 10.68 -7.64
CA VAL A 36 -4.65 10.50 -6.50
C VAL A 36 -4.84 11.85 -5.79
N PRO A 37 -6.03 12.48 -5.92
CA PRO A 37 -6.24 13.81 -5.35
C PRO A 37 -6.25 13.82 -3.81
N GLN A 38 -6.48 12.67 -3.18
CA GLN A 38 -6.48 12.56 -1.72
C GLN A 38 -5.09 12.61 -1.11
N MET A 39 -4.04 12.45 -1.91
CA MET A 39 -2.66 12.44 -1.45
C MET A 39 -1.89 13.65 -1.95
N SER A 40 -1.08 14.26 -1.06
CA SER A 40 -0.24 15.42 -1.39
C SER A 40 1.07 15.35 -0.62
N ASP A 41 2.03 16.20 -1.01
CA ASP A 41 3.34 16.35 -0.34
C ASP A 41 4.10 15.03 -0.21
N LEU A 42 4.11 14.26 -1.29
CA LEU A 42 4.73 12.93 -1.31
C LEU A 42 6.26 13.04 -1.34
N GLN A 43 6.91 12.41 -0.37
CA GLN A 43 8.37 12.33 -0.27
C GLN A 43 8.76 10.89 0.07
N CYS A 44 9.53 10.26 -0.80
CA CYS A 44 9.91 8.87 -0.61
C CYS A 44 11.42 8.67 -0.68
N THR A 45 11.91 7.73 0.14
CA THR A 45 13.24 7.15 0.04
C THR A 45 13.09 5.72 -0.46
N ASP A 46 14.16 4.93 -0.44
CA ASP A 46 14.08 3.51 -0.83
C ASP A 46 13.14 2.72 0.08
N THR A 47 13.09 3.06 1.36
CA THR A 47 12.39 2.26 2.37
C THR A 47 11.23 2.96 3.04
N THR A 48 11.04 4.26 2.82
CA THR A 48 9.97 5.04 3.45
C THR A 48 9.25 5.93 2.45
N CYS A 49 7.98 6.17 2.70
CA CYS A 49 7.16 7.15 1.98
C CYS A 49 6.37 7.97 2.98
N SER A 50 6.40 9.31 2.82
CA SER A 50 5.66 10.21 3.68
C SER A 50 4.78 11.10 2.82
N PHE A 51 3.54 11.32 3.24
CA PHE A 51 2.58 12.13 2.48
C PHE A 51 1.43 12.59 3.37
N GLN A 52 0.67 13.57 2.87
CA GLN A 52 -0.56 14.02 3.50
C GLN A 52 -1.74 13.31 2.83
N MET A 53 -2.64 12.78 3.62
CA MET A 53 -3.84 12.14 3.11
C MET A 53 -5.09 12.77 3.69
N THR A 54 -6.03 13.13 2.82
CA THR A 54 -7.31 13.70 3.22
C THR A 54 -8.03 12.73 4.16
N GLY A 55 -8.41 13.23 5.34
CA GLY A 55 -9.10 12.45 6.35
C GLY A 55 -8.20 11.79 7.39
N LEU A 56 -6.90 11.66 7.11
CA LEU A 56 -5.94 11.01 8.02
C LEU A 56 -4.79 11.92 8.46
N GLY A 57 -4.49 12.99 7.71
CA GLY A 57 -3.33 13.82 7.96
C GLY A 57 -2.06 13.22 7.41
N GLN A 58 -0.94 13.45 8.06
CA GLN A 58 0.36 12.94 7.60
C GLN A 58 0.52 11.46 7.93
N LEU A 59 0.86 10.69 6.91
CA LEU A 59 1.17 9.26 7.05
C LEU A 59 2.62 9.02 6.64
N THR A 60 3.26 8.10 7.34
CA THR A 60 4.59 7.61 6.97
C THR A 60 4.53 6.10 6.86
N LEU A 61 4.87 5.60 5.69
CA LEU A 61 4.97 4.16 5.42
C LEU A 61 6.44 3.76 5.44
N ALA A 62 6.77 2.69 6.15
CA ALA A 62 8.13 2.18 6.20
C ALA A 62 8.12 0.67 5.98
N ILE A 63 8.97 0.18 5.10
CA ILE A 63 9.12 -1.26 4.87
C ILE A 63 9.81 -1.88 6.08
N THR A 64 9.17 -2.86 6.70
CA THR A 64 9.70 -3.55 7.88
C THR A 64 10.13 -4.99 7.61
N GLU A 65 9.45 -5.67 6.68
CA GLU A 65 9.77 -7.05 6.32
C GLU A 65 9.47 -7.30 4.86
N THR A 66 10.29 -8.15 4.23
CA THR A 66 10.03 -8.63 2.88
C THR A 66 10.27 -10.12 2.81
N THR A 67 9.44 -10.82 2.05
CA THR A 67 9.61 -12.24 1.73
C THR A 67 9.45 -12.37 0.21
N PHE A 68 10.56 -12.42 -0.50
CA PHE A 68 10.56 -12.47 -1.96
C PHE A 68 10.04 -13.81 -2.47
N PRO A 69 9.15 -13.83 -3.45
CA PRO A 69 8.43 -12.72 -4.07
C PRO A 69 6.97 -12.59 -3.61
N SER A 70 6.65 -13.05 -2.42
CA SER A 70 5.27 -13.26 -1.98
C SER A 70 4.71 -12.22 -1.00
N GLN A 71 5.57 -11.45 -0.34
CA GLN A 71 5.06 -10.57 0.72
C GLN A 71 5.96 -9.37 0.97
N VAL A 72 5.35 -8.20 1.16
CA VAL A 72 6.02 -7.00 1.66
C VAL A 72 5.17 -6.43 2.78
N VAL A 73 5.80 -6.13 3.92
CA VAL A 73 5.11 -5.57 5.09
C VAL A 73 5.57 -4.13 5.31
N TYR A 74 4.62 -3.24 5.43
CA TYR A 74 4.83 -1.83 5.77
C TYR A 74 4.29 -1.54 7.16
N ASP A 75 5.00 -0.70 7.89
CA ASP A 75 4.50 -0.11 9.13
C ASP A 75 3.96 1.28 8.78
N VAL A 76 2.75 1.59 9.24
CA VAL A 76 2.09 2.88 8.96
C VAL A 76 2.06 3.69 10.25
N LYS A 77 2.63 4.90 10.20
CA LYS A 77 2.70 5.80 11.34
C LYS A 77 1.94 7.09 11.06
N ASN A 78 1.23 7.56 12.08
CA ASN A 78 0.43 8.78 12.05
C ASN A 78 0.29 9.27 13.50
N GLU A 79 0.02 10.56 13.69
CA GLU A 79 -0.19 11.12 15.03
C GLU A 79 -1.27 10.40 15.83
N HIS A 80 -2.29 9.94 15.14
CA HIS A 80 -3.47 9.32 15.75
C HIS A 80 -3.48 7.81 15.65
N ILE A 81 -2.62 7.24 14.79
CA ILE A 81 -2.61 5.81 14.49
C ILE A 81 -1.23 5.27 14.83
N LYS A 82 -1.12 4.55 15.95
CA LYS A 82 0.18 4.09 16.45
C LYS A 82 0.55 2.68 16.06
N SER A 83 -0.42 1.85 15.71
CA SER A 83 -0.17 0.42 15.52
C SER A 83 -0.97 -0.10 14.33
N VAL A 84 -0.55 0.29 13.14
CA VAL A 84 -1.13 -0.22 11.90
C VAL A 84 -0.02 -0.79 11.04
N THR A 85 -0.19 -2.03 10.60
CA THR A 85 0.68 -2.65 9.62
C THR A 85 -0.11 -2.93 8.35
N VAL A 86 0.52 -2.74 7.20
CA VAL A 86 -0.08 -3.08 5.91
C VAL A 86 0.79 -4.14 5.26
N CYS A 87 0.18 -5.27 4.97
CA CYS A 87 0.87 -6.41 4.37
C CYS A 87 0.37 -6.59 2.93
N PHE A 88 1.29 -6.55 1.97
CA PHE A 88 0.97 -6.85 0.58
C PHE A 88 1.22 -8.33 0.35
N ASN A 89 0.16 -9.06 0.00
CA ASN A 89 0.22 -10.48 -0.32
C ASN A 89 0.18 -10.65 -1.82
N ILE A 90 1.22 -11.29 -2.36
CA ILE A 90 1.47 -11.44 -3.79
C ILE A 90 1.39 -12.92 -4.14
N GLU A 91 0.49 -13.27 -5.04
CA GLU A 91 0.24 -14.66 -5.40
C GLU A 91 0.01 -14.75 -6.91
N GLY A 92 0.69 -15.66 -7.58
CA GLY A 92 0.42 -15.77 -9.02
C GLY A 92 1.32 -16.72 -9.77
N GLY A 93 1.11 -16.71 -11.08
CA GLY A 93 1.82 -17.55 -12.03
C GLY A 93 2.71 -16.72 -12.95
N ASN A 94 2.89 -17.23 -14.18
CA ASN A 94 3.90 -16.68 -15.08
C ASN A 94 3.57 -15.30 -15.69
N GLU A 95 2.30 -14.97 -15.84
CA GLU A 95 1.90 -13.75 -16.55
C GLU A 95 0.85 -12.91 -15.82
N GLN A 96 0.33 -13.44 -14.74
CA GLN A 96 -0.72 -12.75 -14.01
C GLN A 96 -0.54 -12.96 -12.51
N THR A 97 -0.64 -11.89 -11.76
CA THR A 97 -0.42 -11.88 -10.32
C THR A 97 -1.64 -11.30 -9.62
N ARG A 98 -2.01 -11.94 -8.54
CA ARG A 98 -3.08 -11.49 -7.65
C ARG A 98 -2.45 -10.73 -6.50
N LEU A 99 -2.96 -9.54 -6.22
CA LEU A 99 -2.46 -8.68 -5.16
C LEU A 99 -3.59 -8.27 -4.24
N VAL A 100 -3.36 -8.41 -2.94
CA VAL A 100 -4.25 -7.92 -1.89
C VAL A 100 -3.40 -7.24 -0.83
N SER A 101 -3.81 -6.07 -0.36
CA SER A 101 -3.20 -5.46 0.83
C SER A 101 -4.11 -5.69 2.03
N VAL A 102 -3.50 -6.02 3.16
CA VAL A 102 -4.21 -6.32 4.40
C VAL A 102 -3.68 -5.43 5.51
N ALA A 103 -4.55 -4.63 6.12
CA ALA A 103 -4.18 -3.80 7.26
C ALA A 103 -4.59 -4.48 8.56
N ASN A 104 -3.65 -4.54 9.49
CA ASN A 104 -3.90 -4.98 10.86
C ASN A 104 -3.92 -3.76 11.75
N LEU A 105 -5.05 -3.53 12.41
CA LEU A 105 -5.30 -2.33 13.20
C LEU A 105 -5.39 -2.70 14.69
N ASP A 106 -4.50 -2.14 15.49
CA ASP A 106 -4.55 -2.28 16.94
C ASP A 106 -5.02 -0.94 17.52
N LEU A 107 -6.31 -0.68 17.33
CA LEU A 107 -6.97 0.56 17.76
C LEU A 107 -8.18 0.22 18.59
N PRO A 108 -8.59 1.14 19.52
CA PRO A 108 -9.88 0.97 20.19
C PRO A 108 -11.00 0.83 19.17
N PHE A 109 -11.98 0.00 19.49
CA PHE A 109 -13.09 -0.32 18.59
C PHE A 109 -13.74 0.93 18.00
N PHE A 110 -13.96 1.94 18.83
CA PHE A 110 -14.59 3.18 18.40
C PHE A 110 -13.78 3.89 17.31
N MET A 111 -12.46 4.04 17.52
CA MET A 111 -11.58 4.67 16.53
C MET A 111 -11.48 3.86 15.26
N ALA A 112 -11.41 2.54 15.40
CA ALA A 112 -11.35 1.63 14.26
C ALA A 112 -12.58 1.77 13.36
N GLN A 113 -13.77 1.90 13.97
CA GLN A 113 -15.00 2.07 13.20
C GLN A 113 -15.05 3.42 12.49
N MET A 114 -14.56 4.48 13.12
CA MET A 114 -14.51 5.80 12.51
C MET A 114 -13.55 5.85 11.30
N LEU A 115 -12.41 5.18 11.42
CA LEU A 115 -11.36 5.24 10.39
C LEU A 115 -11.54 4.20 9.30
N LYS A 116 -12.38 3.21 9.50
CA LYS A 116 -12.57 2.10 8.56
C LYS A 116 -12.81 2.54 7.11
N PRO A 117 -13.74 3.46 6.80
CA PRO A 117 -13.97 3.86 5.41
C PRO A 117 -12.74 4.49 4.76
N VAL A 118 -12.03 5.34 5.50
CA VAL A 118 -10.84 6.05 5.01
C VAL A 118 -9.71 5.06 4.77
N LEU A 119 -9.49 4.15 5.72
CA LEU A 119 -8.45 3.13 5.61
C LEU A 119 -8.75 2.14 4.49
N GLN A 120 -10.00 1.76 4.31
CA GLN A 120 -10.40 0.88 3.21
C GLN A 120 -10.08 1.52 1.86
N ASN A 121 -10.43 2.80 1.71
CA ASN A 121 -10.13 3.54 0.50
C ASN A 121 -8.62 3.64 0.26
N PHE A 122 -7.85 3.87 1.32
CA PHE A 122 -6.40 3.92 1.26
C PHE A 122 -5.80 2.60 0.74
N LEU A 123 -6.25 1.47 1.27
CA LEU A 123 -5.78 0.16 0.83
C LEU A 123 -6.09 -0.10 -0.64
N ASP A 124 -7.28 0.28 -1.08
CA ASP A 124 -7.70 0.10 -2.48
C ASP A 124 -6.86 0.98 -3.41
N ILE A 125 -6.56 2.20 -3.01
CA ILE A 125 -5.70 3.12 -3.76
C ILE A 125 -4.29 2.52 -3.91
N LEU A 126 -3.75 1.94 -2.83
CA LEU A 126 -2.40 1.36 -2.87
C LEU A 126 -2.29 0.25 -3.91
N VAL A 127 -3.24 -0.69 -3.94
CA VAL A 127 -3.18 -1.79 -4.92
C VAL A 127 -3.38 -1.29 -6.34
N ASP A 128 -4.23 -0.29 -6.55
CA ASP A 128 -4.41 0.32 -7.87
C ASP A 128 -3.13 1.02 -8.34
N CYS A 129 -2.43 1.71 -7.45
CA CYS A 129 -1.16 2.35 -7.78
C CYS A 129 -0.10 1.32 -8.20
N VAL A 130 -0.02 0.21 -7.48
CA VAL A 130 0.92 -0.87 -7.82
C VAL A 130 0.60 -1.43 -9.21
N LYS A 131 -0.66 -1.68 -9.51
CA LYS A 131 -1.08 -2.18 -10.81
C LYS A 131 -0.69 -1.21 -11.93
N THR A 132 -1.01 0.07 -11.75
CA THR A 132 -0.72 1.11 -12.74
C THR A 132 0.78 1.17 -13.05
N THR A 133 1.60 1.22 -12.02
CA THR A 133 3.05 1.31 -12.18
C THR A 133 3.62 0.06 -12.83
N THR A 134 3.21 -1.11 -12.35
CA THR A 134 3.75 -2.38 -12.83
C THR A 134 3.42 -2.60 -14.30
N GLU A 135 2.17 -2.38 -14.68
CA GLU A 135 1.73 -2.60 -16.06
C GLU A 135 2.32 -1.58 -17.03
N LYS A 136 2.57 -0.37 -16.58
CA LYS A 136 3.16 0.66 -17.41
C LYS A 136 4.62 0.37 -17.77
N LYS A 137 5.34 -0.36 -16.92
CA LYS A 137 6.76 -0.69 -17.12
C LYS A 137 7.01 -1.90 -17.99
N GLN A 138 5.97 -2.52 -18.48
CA GLN A 138 6.09 -3.69 -19.35
C GLN A 138 6.19 -3.34 -20.82
#